data_18734da3f2e565cb75c585a65b0283ed
#
_entry.id   18734da3f2e565cb75c585a65b0283ed
#
_cell.length_a   1.000
_cell.length_b   1.000
_cell.length_c   1.000
_cell.angle_alpha   90.00
_cell.angle_beta   90.00
_cell.angle_gamma   90.00
#
_symmetry.space_group_name_H-M   'P 1'
#
loop_
_entity.id
_entity.type
_entity.pdbx_description
1 polymer ?
#
loop_
_entity_poly.entity_id
_entity_poly.type
_entity_poly.pdbx_seq_one_letter_code
_entity_poly.pdbx_strand_id
1 'polypeptide(L)'
;ATVFTGTNEGIVVTDSDGVITAVNPAFTAITGYSQEEALGRPMSLLQSGRHDRQFYRQMWQSILTVGTWRGEVWNRRKTGELYPQLLHITAIRDRDGALTHYAALFTDISRLKETEARIRDLAYYDPLTGLPNRRLLEDRLQVELAHAARLRCRLAVMFVDLDRFKRI
;
A
#
# COMPACT_ATOMS: atom_id res chain seq x y z
N ALA A 1 -13.18 10.25 23.93
CA ALA A 1 -13.78 10.95 22.77
C ALA A 1 -12.69 11.67 21.94
N THR A 2 -11.73 12.33 22.57
CA THR A 2 -10.73 13.22 21.89
C THR A 2 -9.77 12.49 20.95
N VAL A 3 -9.36 11.26 21.25
CA VAL A 3 -8.44 10.48 20.38
C VAL A 3 -9.15 10.01 19.12
N PHE A 4 -10.39 9.62 19.21
CA PHE A 4 -11.19 9.13 18.08
C PHE A 4 -11.41 10.20 17.00
N THR A 5 -11.55 11.47 17.41
CA THR A 5 -11.82 12.59 16.48
C THR A 5 -10.58 13.39 16.09
N GLY A 6 -9.47 13.31 16.85
CA GLY A 6 -8.29 14.14 16.69
C GLY A 6 -7.12 13.49 15.94
N THR A 7 -7.29 12.26 15.43
CA THR A 7 -6.27 11.57 14.66
C THR A 7 -6.46 11.74 13.14
N ASN A 8 -5.35 11.74 12.40
CA ASN A 8 -5.37 11.67 10.93
C ASN A 8 -5.51 10.24 10.40
N GLU A 9 -5.51 9.25 11.28
CA GLU A 9 -5.75 7.86 10.90
C GLU A 9 -7.25 7.60 10.83
N GLY A 10 -7.69 6.92 9.78
CA GLY A 10 -9.06 6.43 9.69
C GLY A 10 -9.32 5.36 10.74
N ILE A 11 -10.37 5.55 11.53
CA ILE A 11 -10.81 4.56 12.51
C ILE A 11 -12.20 4.10 12.12
N VAL A 12 -12.39 2.79 12.12
CA VAL A 12 -13.68 2.15 11.89
C VAL A 12 -13.89 1.05 12.95
N VAL A 13 -15.08 0.97 13.48
CA VAL A 13 -15.52 -0.10 14.38
C VAL A 13 -16.67 -0.83 13.70
N THR A 14 -16.63 -2.16 13.76
CA THR A 14 -17.71 -3.02 13.26
C THR A 14 -18.23 -3.91 14.39
N ASP A 15 -19.42 -4.45 14.23
CA ASP A 15 -19.87 -5.59 15.01
C ASP A 15 -19.11 -6.88 14.63
N SER A 16 -19.52 -8.00 15.24
CA SER A 16 -18.95 -9.33 15.00
C SER A 16 -19.19 -9.86 13.57
N ASP A 17 -20.16 -9.33 12.86
CA ASP A 17 -20.48 -9.72 11.47
C ASP A 17 -19.76 -8.82 10.45
N GLY A 18 -18.97 -7.85 10.90
CA GLY A 18 -18.21 -6.93 10.06
C GLY A 18 -19.04 -5.77 9.50
N VAL A 19 -20.20 -5.48 10.10
CA VAL A 19 -21.03 -4.33 9.76
C VAL A 19 -20.55 -3.10 10.52
N ILE A 20 -20.36 -1.98 9.84
CA ILE A 20 -19.82 -0.74 10.38
C ILE A 20 -20.80 -0.13 11.39
N THR A 21 -20.33 0.07 12.63
CA THR A 21 -21.08 0.67 13.73
C THR A 21 -20.57 2.06 14.11
N ALA A 22 -19.32 2.37 13.82
CA ALA A 22 -18.78 3.72 14.05
C ALA A 22 -17.60 3.99 13.08
N VAL A 23 -17.47 5.25 12.68
CA VAL A 23 -16.32 5.78 11.94
C VAL A 23 -15.92 7.14 12.47
N ASN A 24 -14.64 7.50 12.35
CA ASN A 24 -14.16 8.83 12.73
C ASN A 24 -14.13 9.80 11.52
N PRO A 25 -13.89 11.12 11.74
CA PRO A 25 -13.80 12.09 10.65
C PRO A 25 -12.71 11.78 9.62
N ALA A 26 -11.57 11.21 10.05
CA ALA A 26 -10.49 10.83 9.14
C ALA A 26 -10.89 9.69 8.19
N PHE A 27 -11.74 8.76 8.62
CA PHE A 27 -12.34 7.76 7.71
C PHE A 27 -13.04 8.44 6.54
N THR A 28 -13.89 9.44 6.83
CA THR A 28 -14.61 10.19 5.79
C THR A 28 -13.65 10.95 4.87
N ALA A 29 -12.66 11.62 5.44
CA ALA A 29 -11.66 12.38 4.67
C ALA A 29 -10.85 11.47 3.72
N ILE A 30 -10.48 10.26 4.17
CA ILE A 30 -9.67 9.32 3.38
C ILE A 30 -10.55 8.60 2.34
N THR A 31 -11.71 8.09 2.73
CA THR A 31 -12.51 7.20 1.87
C THR A 31 -13.51 7.92 0.98
N GLY A 32 -13.90 9.14 1.36
CA GLY A 32 -14.93 9.92 0.69
C GLY A 32 -16.37 9.49 1.02
N TYR A 33 -16.58 8.47 1.86
CA TYR A 33 -17.89 8.08 2.37
C TYR A 33 -18.22 8.88 3.61
N SER A 34 -19.42 9.46 3.71
CA SER A 34 -19.88 10.07 4.94
C SER A 34 -20.14 9.01 6.03
N GLN A 35 -20.20 9.43 7.27
CA GLN A 35 -20.58 8.54 8.37
C GLN A 35 -21.95 7.88 8.11
N GLU A 36 -22.94 8.63 7.64
CA GLU A 36 -24.29 8.13 7.37
C GLU A 36 -24.31 7.09 6.26
N GLU A 37 -23.45 7.25 5.24
CA GLU A 37 -23.32 6.31 4.13
C GLU A 37 -22.58 5.03 4.51
N ALA A 38 -21.68 5.10 5.50
CA ALA A 38 -20.87 3.98 5.95
C ALA A 38 -21.58 3.12 7.02
N LEU A 39 -22.32 3.75 7.95
CA LEU A 39 -23.00 3.03 9.03
C LEU A 39 -23.99 1.99 8.49
N GLY A 40 -23.97 0.80 9.09
CA GLY A 40 -24.81 -0.32 8.68
C GLY A 40 -24.36 -1.03 7.39
N ARG A 41 -23.25 -0.59 6.77
CA ARG A 41 -22.68 -1.25 5.59
C ARG A 41 -21.55 -2.21 6.00
N PRO A 42 -21.33 -3.29 5.24
CA PRO A 42 -20.20 -4.17 5.49
C PRO A 42 -18.89 -3.48 5.10
N MET A 43 -17.78 -3.85 5.75
CA MET A 43 -16.43 -3.34 5.43
C MET A 43 -15.99 -3.63 3.99
N SER A 44 -16.61 -4.60 3.32
CA SER A 44 -16.39 -4.84 1.88
C SER A 44 -16.74 -3.64 0.98
N LEU A 45 -17.44 -2.62 1.52
CA LEU A 45 -17.69 -1.33 0.87
C LEU A 45 -16.40 -0.72 0.27
N LEU A 46 -15.28 -0.89 0.94
CA LEU A 46 -13.97 -0.34 0.52
C LEU A 46 -13.15 -1.27 -0.35
N GLN A 47 -13.60 -2.50 -0.62
CA GLN A 47 -12.81 -3.47 -1.38
C GLN A 47 -12.47 -2.99 -2.80
N SER A 48 -11.18 -3.02 -3.14
CA SER A 48 -10.68 -2.65 -4.46
C SER A 48 -10.89 -3.74 -5.52
N GLY A 49 -11.01 -5.01 -5.11
CA GLY A 49 -10.95 -6.18 -5.99
C GLY A 49 -9.53 -6.59 -6.41
N ARG A 50 -8.49 -5.89 -5.90
CA ARG A 50 -7.08 -6.16 -6.24
C ARG A 50 -6.49 -7.36 -5.50
N HIS A 51 -7.00 -7.64 -4.30
CA HIS A 51 -6.60 -8.81 -3.52
C HIS A 51 -7.49 -10.00 -3.82
N ASP A 52 -6.90 -11.18 -3.86
CA ASP A 52 -7.60 -12.43 -4.08
C ASP A 52 -8.27 -12.97 -2.80
N ARG A 53 -9.03 -14.08 -2.96
CA ARG A 53 -9.68 -14.72 -1.82
C ARG A 53 -8.69 -15.31 -0.81
N GLN A 54 -7.49 -15.69 -1.25
CA GLN A 54 -6.49 -16.28 -0.38
C GLN A 54 -5.93 -15.23 0.59
N PHE A 55 -5.68 -14.01 0.10
CA PHE A 55 -5.26 -12.87 0.91
C PHE A 55 -6.26 -12.61 2.06
N TYR A 56 -7.55 -12.46 1.76
CA TYR A 56 -8.57 -12.21 2.77
C TYR A 56 -8.73 -13.38 3.75
N ARG A 57 -8.60 -14.63 3.28
CA ARG A 57 -8.64 -15.81 4.15
C ARG A 57 -7.52 -15.79 5.17
N GLN A 58 -6.29 -15.51 4.75
CA GLN A 58 -5.13 -15.41 5.64
C GLN A 58 -5.27 -14.26 6.64
N MET A 59 -5.74 -13.10 6.19
CA MET A 59 -6.04 -11.96 7.04
C MET A 59 -7.03 -12.34 8.14
N TRP A 60 -8.17 -12.90 7.79
CA TRP A 60 -9.21 -13.30 8.74
C TRP A 60 -8.74 -14.43 9.66
N GLN A 61 -7.99 -15.38 9.16
CA GLN A 61 -7.40 -16.43 9.99
C GLN A 61 -6.51 -15.84 11.08
N SER A 62 -5.66 -14.88 10.75
CA SER A 62 -4.82 -14.19 11.75
C SER A 62 -5.67 -13.44 12.78
N ILE A 63 -6.69 -12.70 12.36
CA ILE A 63 -7.58 -11.96 13.28
C ILE A 63 -8.29 -12.91 14.25
N LEU A 64 -8.78 -14.04 13.76
CA LEU A 64 -9.54 -15.00 14.58
C LEU A 64 -8.65 -15.79 15.53
N THR A 65 -7.40 -16.12 15.15
CA THR A 65 -6.49 -16.93 15.96
C THR A 65 -5.60 -16.11 16.87
N VAL A 66 -5.05 -15.01 16.37
CA VAL A 66 -4.09 -14.14 17.09
C VAL A 66 -4.80 -12.94 17.74
N GLY A 67 -5.99 -12.61 17.25
CA GLY A 67 -6.75 -11.44 17.71
C GLY A 67 -6.43 -10.15 16.96
N THR A 68 -5.43 -10.16 16.08
CA THR A 68 -5.01 -8.97 15.34
C THR A 68 -4.40 -9.32 13.98
N TRP A 69 -4.43 -8.34 13.06
CA TRP A 69 -3.74 -8.39 11.78
C TRP A 69 -3.23 -7.00 11.40
N ARG A 70 -2.06 -6.94 10.78
CA ARG A 70 -1.49 -5.71 10.24
C ARG A 70 -0.86 -5.96 8.87
N GLY A 71 -1.13 -5.08 7.91
CA GLY A 71 -0.55 -5.19 6.58
C GLY A 71 -0.99 -4.07 5.65
N GLU A 72 -0.43 -4.07 4.44
CA GLU A 72 -0.85 -3.18 3.37
C GLU A 72 -2.05 -3.79 2.64
N VAL A 73 -3.07 -2.96 2.38
CA VAL A 73 -4.28 -3.32 1.64
C VAL A 73 -4.56 -2.25 0.60
N TRP A 74 -4.93 -2.67 -0.60
CA TRP A 74 -5.46 -1.77 -1.61
C TRP A 74 -6.98 -1.69 -1.47
N ASN A 75 -7.47 -0.49 -1.24
CA ASN A 75 -8.89 -0.20 -1.16
C ASN A 75 -9.34 0.77 -2.25
N ARG A 76 -10.63 1.05 -2.30
CA ARG A 76 -11.27 1.93 -3.27
C ARG A 76 -12.05 3.02 -2.53
N ARG A 77 -11.78 4.28 -2.86
CA ARG A 77 -12.57 5.42 -2.39
C ARG A 77 -13.95 5.45 -3.06
N LYS A 78 -14.84 6.25 -2.52
CA LYS A 78 -16.17 6.51 -3.12
C LYS A 78 -16.07 7.01 -4.56
N THR A 79 -15.04 7.76 -4.91
CA THR A 79 -14.76 8.25 -6.27
C THR A 79 -14.38 7.16 -7.26
N GLY A 80 -14.09 5.93 -6.79
CA GLY A 80 -13.57 4.84 -7.62
C GLY A 80 -12.04 4.75 -7.64
N GLU A 81 -11.34 5.74 -7.11
CA GLU A 81 -9.87 5.76 -7.01
C GLU A 81 -9.37 4.60 -6.14
N LEU A 82 -8.35 3.88 -6.63
CA LEU A 82 -7.66 2.84 -5.88
C LEU A 82 -6.52 3.46 -5.09
N TYR A 83 -6.44 3.16 -3.81
CA TYR A 83 -5.38 3.66 -2.94
C TYR A 83 -4.83 2.57 -2.01
N PRO A 84 -3.53 2.59 -1.71
CA PRO A 84 -2.92 1.72 -0.73
C PRO A 84 -3.10 2.31 0.67
N GLN A 85 -3.41 1.46 1.63
CA GLN A 85 -3.43 1.83 3.04
C GLN A 85 -2.65 0.83 3.88
N LEU A 86 -2.04 1.32 4.95
CA LEU A 86 -1.55 0.48 6.03
C LEU A 86 -2.71 0.27 7.00
N LEU A 87 -3.13 -0.97 7.17
CA LEU A 87 -4.30 -1.36 7.94
C LEU A 87 -3.88 -2.19 9.16
N HIS A 88 -4.45 -1.87 10.31
CA HIS A 88 -4.34 -2.65 11.53
C HIS A 88 -5.75 -2.97 12.04
N ILE A 89 -6.08 -4.25 12.18
CA ILE A 89 -7.37 -4.73 12.68
C ILE A 89 -7.14 -5.45 13.99
N THR A 90 -8.00 -5.20 14.98
CA THR A 90 -8.00 -5.87 16.28
C THR A 90 -9.39 -6.41 16.56
N ALA A 91 -9.48 -7.68 16.95
CA ALA A 91 -10.70 -8.30 17.45
C ALA A 91 -10.92 -7.91 18.92
N ILE A 92 -12.08 -7.37 19.23
CA ILE A 92 -12.48 -6.97 20.57
C ILE A 92 -13.40 -8.05 21.12
N ARG A 93 -13.05 -8.58 22.31
CA ARG A 93 -13.81 -9.61 22.99
C ARG A 93 -14.31 -9.08 24.33
N ASP A 94 -15.43 -9.62 24.78
CA ASP A 94 -15.98 -9.35 26.12
C ASP A 94 -15.20 -10.11 27.20
N ARG A 95 -15.67 -9.99 28.47
CA ARG A 95 -15.04 -10.65 29.62
C ARG A 95 -15.12 -12.16 29.57
N ASP A 96 -16.09 -12.71 28.86
CA ASP A 96 -16.30 -14.14 28.67
C ASP A 96 -15.56 -14.71 27.47
N GLY A 97 -14.82 -13.84 26.75
CA GLY A 97 -14.01 -14.19 25.57
C GLY A 97 -14.81 -14.21 24.26
N ALA A 98 -16.10 -13.88 24.29
CA ALA A 98 -16.90 -13.80 23.07
C ALA A 98 -16.52 -12.59 22.22
N LEU A 99 -16.38 -12.78 20.91
CA LEU A 99 -16.09 -11.72 19.96
C LEU A 99 -17.30 -10.77 19.87
N THR A 100 -17.07 -9.48 20.12
CA THR A 100 -18.12 -8.46 20.09
C THR A 100 -17.98 -7.50 18.93
N HIS A 101 -16.74 -7.06 18.65
CA HIS A 101 -16.45 -6.04 17.64
C HIS A 101 -15.10 -6.28 16.98
N TYR A 102 -14.89 -5.63 15.83
CA TYR A 102 -13.56 -5.38 15.31
C TYR A 102 -13.29 -3.88 15.30
N ALA A 103 -12.10 -3.48 15.70
CA ALA A 103 -11.61 -2.11 15.51
C ALA A 103 -10.50 -2.12 14.47
N ALA A 104 -10.58 -1.26 13.49
CA ALA A 104 -9.56 -1.09 12.50
C ALA A 104 -9.07 0.35 12.46
N LEU A 105 -7.73 0.50 12.41
CA LEU A 105 -7.04 1.76 12.16
C LEU A 105 -6.35 1.66 10.81
N PHE A 106 -6.43 2.71 10.01
CA PHE A 106 -5.74 2.72 8.73
C PHE A 106 -5.21 4.10 8.36
N THR A 107 -4.08 4.09 7.67
CA THR A 107 -3.41 5.28 7.13
C THR A 107 -3.31 5.16 5.62
N ASP A 108 -3.71 6.20 4.91
CA ASP A 108 -3.45 6.31 3.46
C ASP A 108 -1.95 6.50 3.24
N ILE A 109 -1.33 5.57 2.53
CA ILE A 109 0.10 5.59 2.22
C ILE A 109 0.41 5.94 0.76
N SER A 110 -0.55 6.52 0.02
CA SER A 110 -0.36 6.91 -1.38
C SER A 110 0.83 7.87 -1.53
N ARG A 111 0.87 8.94 -0.74
CA ARG A 111 1.97 9.91 -0.77
C ARG A 111 3.33 9.31 -0.40
N LEU A 112 3.35 8.36 0.53
CA LEU A 112 4.58 7.64 0.88
C LEU A 112 5.08 6.82 -0.31
N LYS A 113 4.19 6.03 -0.93
CA LYS A 113 4.52 5.22 -2.11
C LYS A 113 4.97 6.07 -3.31
N GLU A 114 4.31 7.20 -3.55
CA GLU A 114 4.72 8.16 -4.59
C GLU A 114 6.10 8.74 -4.32
N THR A 115 6.37 9.12 -3.06
CA THR A 115 7.67 9.66 -2.66
C THR A 115 8.78 8.61 -2.80
N GLU A 116 8.55 7.38 -2.35
CA GLU A 116 9.49 6.27 -2.51
C GLU A 116 9.77 5.98 -4.00
N ALA A 117 8.73 5.96 -4.85
CA ALA A 117 8.88 5.79 -6.28
C ALA A 117 9.72 6.91 -6.88
N ARG A 118 9.44 8.17 -6.52
CA ARG A 118 10.18 9.34 -7.00
C ARG A 118 11.66 9.33 -6.58
N ILE A 119 11.94 8.95 -5.32
CA ILE A 119 13.33 8.81 -4.84
C ILE A 119 14.06 7.73 -5.65
N ARG A 120 13.41 6.60 -5.89
CA ARG A 120 13.97 5.51 -6.71
C ARG A 120 14.24 5.97 -8.14
N ASP A 121 13.30 6.69 -8.75
CA ASP A 121 13.46 7.18 -10.11
C ASP A 121 14.63 8.18 -10.21
N LEU A 122 14.74 9.12 -9.27
CA LEU A 122 15.88 10.04 -9.19
C LEU A 122 17.23 9.36 -8.95
N ALA A 123 17.23 8.23 -8.23
CA ALA A 123 18.45 7.47 -7.95
C ALA A 123 18.96 6.67 -9.15
N TYR A 124 18.07 6.25 -10.06
CA TYR A 124 18.38 5.28 -11.11
C TYR A 124 18.13 5.76 -12.54
N TYR A 125 17.40 6.87 -12.72
CA TYR A 125 17.06 7.39 -14.05
C TYR A 125 17.48 8.85 -14.19
N ASP A 126 17.80 9.24 -15.39
CA ASP A 126 18.07 10.64 -15.76
C ASP A 126 16.73 11.40 -15.87
N PRO A 127 16.52 12.51 -15.12
CA PRO A 127 15.24 13.19 -15.07
C PRO A 127 14.83 13.90 -16.36
N LEU A 128 15.78 14.15 -17.28
CA LEU A 128 15.53 14.83 -18.55
C LEU A 128 15.08 13.84 -19.63
N THR A 129 15.73 12.71 -19.70
CA THR A 129 15.56 11.73 -20.80
C THR A 129 14.73 10.52 -20.39
N GLY A 130 14.57 10.27 -19.08
CA GLY A 130 13.94 9.05 -18.55
C GLY A 130 14.77 7.78 -18.76
N LEU A 131 16.01 7.90 -19.28
CA LEU A 131 16.90 6.77 -19.49
C LEU A 131 17.59 6.36 -18.17
N PRO A 132 18.00 5.08 -18.04
CA PRO A 132 18.85 4.63 -16.95
C PRO A 132 20.08 5.51 -16.80
N ASN A 133 20.33 5.99 -15.58
CA ASN A 133 21.53 6.75 -15.28
C ASN A 133 22.75 5.83 -15.11
N ARG A 134 23.93 6.44 -14.93
CA ARG A 134 25.19 5.70 -14.77
C ARG A 134 25.13 4.67 -13.64
N ARG A 135 24.48 4.99 -12.53
CA ARG A 135 24.36 4.09 -11.36
C ARG A 135 23.58 2.82 -11.71
N LEU A 136 22.44 2.96 -12.39
CA LEU A 136 21.65 1.78 -12.82
C LEU A 136 22.42 0.95 -13.85
N LEU A 137 23.19 1.58 -14.75
CA LEU A 137 24.06 0.88 -15.68
C LEU A 137 25.12 0.05 -14.95
N GLU A 138 25.82 0.64 -13.96
CA GLU A 138 26.85 -0.04 -13.18
C GLU A 138 26.28 -1.24 -12.41
N ASP A 139 25.13 -1.08 -11.75
CA ASP A 139 24.44 -2.16 -11.02
C ASP A 139 24.04 -3.31 -11.97
N ARG A 140 23.46 -2.97 -13.12
CA ARG A 140 23.08 -3.96 -14.16
C ARG A 140 24.27 -4.68 -14.73
N LEU A 141 25.35 -3.95 -15.04
CA LEU A 141 26.57 -4.52 -15.60
C LEU A 141 27.20 -5.54 -14.65
N GLN A 142 27.23 -5.29 -13.33
CA GLN A 142 27.73 -6.26 -12.35
C GLN A 142 26.91 -7.56 -12.36
N VAL A 143 25.58 -7.48 -12.43
CA VAL A 143 24.71 -8.66 -12.49
C VAL A 143 24.94 -9.44 -13.78
N GLU A 144 25.03 -8.75 -14.92
CA GLU A 144 25.23 -9.40 -16.21
C GLU A 144 26.64 -10.01 -16.36
N LEU A 145 27.68 -9.39 -15.77
CA LEU A 145 29.01 -9.98 -15.71
C LEU A 145 29.04 -11.28 -14.91
N ALA A 146 28.36 -11.30 -13.73
CA ALA A 146 28.25 -12.51 -12.92
C ALA A 146 27.45 -13.61 -13.66
N HIS A 147 26.43 -13.23 -14.42
CA HIS A 147 25.65 -14.14 -15.25
C HIS A 147 26.46 -14.70 -16.41
N ALA A 148 27.19 -13.84 -17.15
CA ALA A 148 28.06 -14.23 -18.24
C ALA A 148 29.18 -15.20 -17.78
N ALA A 149 29.76 -14.95 -16.61
CA ALA A 149 30.76 -15.83 -16.02
C ALA A 149 30.21 -17.23 -15.74
N ARG A 150 28.99 -17.34 -15.19
CA ARG A 150 28.32 -18.63 -14.93
C ARG A 150 28.01 -19.41 -16.21
N LEU A 151 27.54 -18.70 -17.23
CA LEU A 151 27.16 -19.29 -18.52
C LEU A 151 28.35 -19.46 -19.47
N ARG A 152 29.55 -19.00 -19.08
CA ARG A 152 30.77 -18.97 -19.92
C ARG A 152 30.55 -18.28 -21.26
N CYS A 153 29.74 -17.22 -21.29
CA CYS A 153 29.52 -16.39 -22.46
C CYS A 153 30.24 -15.05 -22.33
N ARG A 154 30.33 -14.33 -23.45
CA ARG A 154 30.94 -12.99 -23.50
C ARG A 154 29.88 -11.92 -23.39
N LEU A 155 30.23 -10.81 -22.76
CA LEU A 155 29.43 -9.59 -22.68
C LEU A 155 30.20 -8.48 -23.39
N ALA A 156 29.50 -7.62 -24.12
CA ALA A 156 30.06 -6.42 -24.74
C ALA A 156 29.34 -5.19 -24.22
N VAL A 157 30.10 -4.13 -23.95
CA VAL A 157 29.55 -2.81 -23.58
C VAL A 157 29.91 -1.82 -24.68
N MET A 158 28.93 -1.08 -25.18
CA MET A 158 29.11 -0.07 -26.18
C MET A 158 28.90 1.32 -25.57
N PHE A 159 29.86 2.21 -25.78
CA PHE A 159 29.72 3.63 -25.50
C PHE A 159 29.45 4.38 -26.80
N VAL A 160 28.33 5.14 -26.79
CA VAL A 160 27.95 5.97 -27.94
C VAL A 160 27.90 7.42 -27.45
N ASP A 161 28.60 8.31 -28.17
CA ASP A 161 28.59 9.74 -27.91
C ASP A 161 28.22 10.52 -29.20
N LEU A 162 27.59 11.67 -29.02
CA LEU A 162 27.21 12.56 -30.11
C LEU A 162 28.23 13.68 -30.22
N ASP A 163 29.02 13.66 -31.32
CA ASP A 163 29.99 14.69 -31.60
C ASP A 163 29.33 16.09 -31.68
N ARG A 164 29.94 17.06 -30.98
CA ARG A 164 29.56 18.49 -31.02
C ARG A 164 28.11 18.79 -30.56
N PHE A 165 27.48 17.95 -29.77
CA PHE A 165 26.12 18.15 -29.27
C PHE A 165 25.89 19.53 -28.63
N LYS A 166 26.92 20.12 -27.98
CA LYS A 166 26.85 21.47 -27.38
C LYS A 166 26.79 22.62 -28.41
N ARG A 167 26.83 22.36 -29.69
CA ARG A 167 26.77 23.38 -30.76
C ARG A 167 25.40 23.39 -31.50
N ILE A 168 24.50 22.55 -31.10
CA ILE A 168 23.10 22.53 -31.51
C ILE A 168 22.25 23.20 -30.46
#